data_157ad82166969dadfac75539e701be08
#
_entry.id   157ad82166969dadfac75539e701be08
#
_cell.length_a   1.000
_cell.length_b   1.000
_cell.length_c   1.000
_cell.angle_alpha   90.00
_cell.angle_beta   90.00
_cell.angle_gamma   90.00
#
_symmetry.space_group_name_H-M   'P 1'
#
loop_
_entity.id
_entity.type
_entity.pdbx_description
1 polymer ?
#
loop_
_entity_poly.entity_id
_entity_poly.type
_entity_poly.pdbx_seq_one_letter_code
_entity_poly.pdbx_strand_id
1 'polypeptide(L)'
;TMKIENLTQGLQGVDGAGGKKGELATLETGLKNKCWAQKQKHDAKLQGGFEGYRNNSEKFRAKVIQELASNTASLLTQADLEKRAESVFGQTPTAEASIGVVDATKLITHETNPILKKRIIGKEDVDIAAMIKKLGNSDWVREGRAFYDINDSACPFCQQGTTKAFADSLNEYFDETFVADGKDVDDLTTNYATDAVRLQQQLAAIITAPSKFLDVEKMKNEKELLDTKFALNNQRLVGKKKEASQVVVLESLSNVFTDIKALIDSANTQVAAHNMVVAN
;
A
#
# COMPACT_ATOMS: atom_id res chain seq x y z
N THR A 1 -50.97 7.31 -73.35
CA THR A 1 -51.13 8.07 -72.08
C THR A 1 -51.20 7.11 -70.87
N MET A 2 -52.20 6.22 -70.77
CA MET A 2 -52.43 5.27 -69.67
C MET A 2 -51.19 4.44 -69.26
N LYS A 3 -50.33 4.01 -70.21
CA LYS A 3 -49.16 3.21 -69.92
C LYS A 3 -48.04 4.01 -69.24
N ILE A 4 -47.95 5.29 -69.61
CA ILE A 4 -46.96 6.22 -68.97
C ILE A 4 -47.40 6.58 -67.56
N GLU A 5 -48.68 6.83 -67.36
CA GLU A 5 -49.28 7.15 -66.06
C GLU A 5 -49.10 5.98 -65.06
N ASN A 6 -49.38 4.75 -65.47
CA ASN A 6 -49.19 3.56 -64.66
C ASN A 6 -47.74 3.35 -64.29
N LEU A 7 -46.82 3.59 -65.22
CA LEU A 7 -45.35 3.49 -64.95
C LEU A 7 -44.89 4.62 -64.01
N THR A 8 -45.42 5.84 -64.20
CA THR A 8 -45.09 6.96 -63.29
C THR A 8 -45.61 6.71 -61.87
N GLN A 9 -46.84 6.21 -61.76
CA GLN A 9 -47.48 5.88 -60.50
C GLN A 9 -46.74 4.71 -59.79
N GLY A 10 -46.33 3.67 -60.55
CA GLY A 10 -45.50 2.59 -60.03
C GLY A 10 -44.15 3.07 -59.55
N LEU A 11 -43.53 4.08 -60.15
CA LEU A 11 -42.28 4.65 -59.82
C LEU A 11 -42.34 5.65 -58.64
N GLN A 12 -43.34 6.58 -58.73
CA GLN A 12 -43.45 7.73 -57.83
C GLN A 12 -44.52 7.57 -56.74
N GLY A 13 -45.41 6.59 -56.84
CA GLY A 13 -46.59 6.43 -56.00
C GLY A 13 -47.75 7.34 -56.39
N VAL A 14 -48.80 7.36 -55.56
CA VAL A 14 -49.95 8.25 -55.68
C VAL A 14 -49.60 9.61 -55.13
N ASP A 15 -49.83 10.68 -55.85
CA ASP A 15 -49.49 12.07 -55.46
C ASP A 15 -48.01 12.27 -55.08
N GLY A 16 -47.09 11.51 -55.68
CA GLY A 16 -45.67 11.61 -55.43
C GLY A 16 -45.23 10.93 -54.17
N ALA A 17 -46.14 10.24 -53.49
CA ALA A 17 -45.80 9.50 -52.23
C ALA A 17 -45.86 7.99 -52.46
N GLY A 18 -44.84 7.27 -51.99
CA GLY A 18 -44.78 5.82 -52.17
C GLY A 18 -44.05 5.38 -53.43
N GLY A 19 -44.54 4.32 -54.08
CA GLY A 19 -43.92 3.72 -55.25
C GLY A 19 -42.50 3.22 -54.99
N LYS A 20 -41.79 2.81 -56.06
CA LYS A 20 -40.43 2.29 -55.93
C LYS A 20 -39.42 3.30 -55.39
N LYS A 21 -39.61 4.59 -55.63
CA LYS A 21 -38.79 5.65 -55.08
C LYS A 21 -38.95 5.78 -53.53
N GLY A 22 -40.20 5.70 -53.05
CA GLY A 22 -40.51 5.74 -51.64
C GLY A 22 -40.00 4.50 -50.88
N GLU A 23 -40.18 3.31 -51.50
CA GLU A 23 -39.63 2.08 -50.99
C GLU A 23 -38.09 2.19 -50.84
N LEU A 24 -37.39 2.68 -51.87
CA LEU A 24 -35.92 2.89 -51.83
C LEU A 24 -35.52 3.88 -50.75
N ALA A 25 -36.18 5.02 -50.63
CA ALA A 25 -35.86 6.02 -49.59
C ALA A 25 -36.08 5.47 -48.18
N THR A 26 -37.08 4.62 -47.98
CA THR A 26 -37.34 3.94 -46.72
C THR A 26 -36.22 2.94 -46.38
N LEU A 27 -35.81 2.15 -47.38
CA LEU A 27 -34.70 1.18 -47.23
C LEU A 27 -33.36 1.89 -46.92
N GLU A 28 -33.07 2.98 -47.63
CA GLU A 28 -31.86 3.79 -47.41
C GLU A 28 -31.83 4.40 -46.00
N THR A 29 -32.96 4.94 -45.55
CA THR A 29 -33.10 5.48 -44.20
C THR A 29 -32.96 4.37 -43.15
N GLY A 30 -33.59 3.23 -43.38
CA GLY A 30 -33.45 2.05 -42.50
C GLY A 30 -32.01 1.55 -42.41
N LEU A 31 -31.31 1.45 -43.55
CA LEU A 31 -29.90 1.06 -43.58
C LEU A 31 -29.03 2.08 -42.85
N LYS A 32 -29.20 3.37 -43.07
CA LYS A 32 -28.51 4.44 -42.38
C LYS A 32 -28.66 4.32 -40.88
N ASN A 33 -29.88 4.17 -40.39
CA ASN A 33 -30.15 4.08 -38.96
C ASN A 33 -29.55 2.82 -38.35
N LYS A 34 -29.58 1.68 -39.02
CA LYS A 34 -28.91 0.44 -38.57
C LYS A 34 -27.41 0.58 -38.54
N CYS A 35 -26.77 1.14 -39.57
CA CYS A 35 -25.33 1.39 -39.59
C CYS A 35 -24.92 2.32 -38.44
N TRP A 36 -25.69 3.39 -38.21
CA TRP A 36 -25.42 4.33 -37.13
C TRP A 36 -25.57 3.72 -35.75
N ALA A 37 -26.60 2.94 -35.51
CA ALA A 37 -26.80 2.23 -34.27
C ALA A 37 -25.65 1.24 -33.97
N GLN A 38 -25.12 0.54 -34.98
CA GLN A 38 -23.96 -0.31 -34.81
C GLN A 38 -22.69 0.50 -34.49
N LYS A 39 -22.43 1.61 -35.18
CA LYS A 39 -21.35 2.52 -34.88
C LYS A 39 -21.39 2.96 -33.41
N GLN A 40 -22.54 3.41 -32.92
CA GLN A 40 -22.73 3.89 -31.56
C GLN A 40 -22.41 2.84 -30.51
N LYS A 41 -22.69 1.55 -30.76
CA LYS A 41 -22.32 0.46 -29.84
C LYS A 41 -20.81 0.33 -29.62
N HIS A 42 -20.02 0.70 -30.61
CA HIS A 42 -18.57 0.53 -30.61
C HIS A 42 -17.80 1.86 -30.45
N ASP A 43 -18.54 3.00 -30.34
CA ASP A 43 -17.92 4.33 -30.26
C ASP A 43 -16.91 4.46 -29.12
N ALA A 44 -17.23 3.91 -27.95
CA ALA A 44 -16.34 4.03 -26.78
C ALA A 44 -14.98 3.33 -26.98
N LYS A 45 -14.97 2.19 -27.68
CA LYS A 45 -13.78 1.35 -27.82
C LYS A 45 -13.02 1.59 -29.13
N LEU A 46 -13.73 2.03 -30.19
CA LEU A 46 -13.15 2.19 -31.54
C LEU A 46 -13.20 3.65 -32.01
N GLN A 47 -13.26 4.62 -31.09
CA GLN A 47 -13.47 6.05 -31.39
C GLN A 47 -12.47 6.60 -32.41
N GLY A 48 -11.20 6.25 -32.28
CA GLY A 48 -10.16 6.68 -33.22
C GLY A 48 -10.37 6.17 -34.65
N GLY A 49 -10.88 4.94 -34.78
CA GLY A 49 -11.23 4.35 -36.10
C GLY A 49 -12.42 5.00 -36.80
N PHE A 50 -13.24 5.73 -36.03
CA PHE A 50 -14.39 6.47 -36.59
C PHE A 50 -14.12 7.95 -36.85
N GLU A 51 -12.88 8.37 -36.86
CA GLU A 51 -12.51 9.74 -37.14
C GLU A 51 -12.97 10.16 -38.56
N GLY A 52 -13.51 11.37 -38.68
CA GLY A 52 -14.15 11.84 -39.91
C GLY A 52 -15.62 11.40 -40.11
N TYR A 53 -16.15 10.48 -39.28
CA TYR A 53 -17.53 9.99 -39.31
C TYR A 53 -18.29 10.21 -38.00
N ARG A 54 -17.74 10.96 -37.06
CA ARG A 54 -18.27 11.08 -35.67
C ARG A 54 -19.72 11.59 -35.64
N ASN A 55 -20.07 12.57 -36.44
CA ASN A 55 -21.37 13.23 -36.40
C ASN A 55 -22.13 13.18 -37.75
N ASN A 56 -21.75 12.29 -38.68
CA ASN A 56 -22.39 12.25 -40.02
C ASN A 56 -22.77 10.82 -40.40
N SER A 57 -24.03 10.49 -40.13
CA SER A 57 -24.58 9.16 -40.38
C SER A 57 -24.69 8.83 -41.90
N GLU A 58 -24.90 9.84 -42.77
CA GLU A 58 -24.92 9.63 -44.23
C GLU A 58 -23.52 9.27 -44.74
N LYS A 59 -22.49 10.03 -44.34
CA LYS A 59 -21.12 9.76 -44.72
C LYS A 59 -20.68 8.40 -44.23
N PHE A 60 -21.07 8.02 -43.00
CA PHE A 60 -20.76 6.71 -42.44
C PHE A 60 -21.45 5.58 -43.23
N ARG A 61 -22.75 5.70 -43.54
CA ARG A 61 -23.46 4.75 -44.38
C ARG A 61 -22.78 4.56 -45.75
N ALA A 62 -22.43 5.67 -46.41
CA ALA A 62 -21.75 5.63 -47.71
C ALA A 62 -20.42 4.86 -47.62
N LYS A 63 -19.66 5.08 -46.57
CA LYS A 63 -18.38 4.34 -46.32
C LYS A 63 -18.64 2.85 -46.08
N VAL A 64 -19.65 2.49 -45.31
CA VAL A 64 -19.99 1.08 -45.06
C VAL A 64 -20.35 0.37 -46.37
N ILE A 65 -21.16 1.02 -47.26
CA ILE A 65 -21.49 0.45 -48.56
C ILE A 65 -20.26 0.30 -49.46
N GLN A 66 -19.39 1.31 -49.46
CA GLN A 66 -18.12 1.27 -50.20
C GLN A 66 -17.24 0.10 -49.74
N GLU A 67 -17.04 -0.05 -48.43
CA GLU A 67 -16.23 -1.13 -47.87
C GLU A 67 -16.84 -2.51 -48.15
N LEU A 68 -18.17 -2.64 -48.06
CA LEU A 68 -18.82 -3.90 -48.37
C LEU A 68 -18.55 -4.35 -49.80
N ALA A 69 -18.44 -3.40 -50.74
CA ALA A 69 -18.21 -3.68 -52.15
C ALA A 69 -16.73 -3.92 -52.51
N SER A 70 -15.78 -3.30 -51.77
CA SER A 70 -14.36 -3.26 -52.16
C SER A 70 -13.38 -3.77 -51.12
N ASN A 71 -13.80 -4.11 -49.91
CA ASN A 71 -12.93 -4.54 -48.84
C ASN A 71 -12.43 -5.98 -49.11
N THR A 72 -11.13 -6.13 -49.27
CA THR A 72 -10.40 -7.40 -49.43
C THR A 72 -9.65 -7.82 -48.18
N ALA A 73 -9.70 -7.02 -47.11
CA ALA A 73 -8.98 -7.29 -45.86
C ALA A 73 -9.57 -8.50 -45.14
N SER A 74 -8.72 -9.27 -44.45
CA SER A 74 -9.17 -10.34 -43.59
C SER A 74 -10.01 -9.77 -42.45
N LEU A 75 -11.18 -10.35 -42.22
CA LEU A 75 -12.04 -9.96 -41.12
C LEU A 75 -11.39 -10.39 -39.79
N LEU A 76 -11.28 -9.45 -38.86
CA LEU A 76 -10.82 -9.69 -37.52
C LEU A 76 -11.98 -9.90 -36.56
N THR A 77 -11.73 -10.59 -35.47
CA THR A 77 -12.73 -10.64 -34.39
C THR A 77 -12.88 -9.28 -33.73
N GLN A 78 -14.01 -9.04 -33.10
CA GLN A 78 -14.25 -7.78 -32.37
C GLN A 78 -13.19 -7.56 -31.32
N ALA A 79 -12.77 -8.61 -30.57
CA ALA A 79 -11.73 -8.55 -29.54
C ALA A 79 -10.37 -8.13 -30.14
N ASP A 80 -10.01 -8.66 -31.31
CA ASP A 80 -8.75 -8.30 -31.99
C ASP A 80 -8.78 -6.85 -32.48
N LEU A 81 -9.95 -6.38 -32.97
CA LEU A 81 -10.13 -4.99 -33.39
C LEU A 81 -10.01 -4.02 -32.20
N GLU A 82 -10.64 -4.35 -31.07
CA GLU A 82 -10.56 -3.55 -29.84
C GLU A 82 -9.11 -3.48 -29.35
N LYS A 83 -8.40 -4.60 -29.32
CA LYS A 83 -6.98 -4.66 -28.94
C LYS A 83 -6.08 -3.83 -29.87
N ARG A 84 -6.30 -3.90 -31.18
CA ARG A 84 -5.56 -3.07 -32.15
C ARG A 84 -5.90 -1.60 -32.01
N ALA A 85 -7.16 -1.25 -31.77
CA ALA A 85 -7.58 0.12 -31.55
C ALA A 85 -6.93 0.70 -30.30
N GLU A 86 -6.83 -0.06 -29.23
CA GLU A 86 -6.11 0.33 -28.02
C GLU A 86 -4.63 0.58 -28.28
N SER A 87 -3.99 -0.26 -29.11
CA SER A 87 -2.58 -0.08 -29.49
C SER A 87 -2.32 1.15 -30.36
N VAL A 88 -3.28 1.52 -31.24
CA VAL A 88 -3.10 2.61 -32.21
C VAL A 88 -3.64 3.96 -31.69
N PHE A 89 -4.74 3.95 -30.95
CA PHE A 89 -5.46 5.15 -30.51
C PHE A 89 -5.49 5.29 -28.98
N GLY A 90 -4.98 4.32 -28.22
CA GLY A 90 -4.83 4.39 -26.77
C GLY A 90 -3.86 5.50 -26.37
N GLN A 91 -3.90 5.86 -25.08
CA GLN A 91 -2.88 6.74 -24.53
C GLN A 91 -1.52 6.06 -24.64
N THR A 92 -0.52 6.81 -25.08
CA THR A 92 0.86 6.33 -25.09
C THR A 92 1.20 5.86 -23.67
N PRO A 93 1.55 4.59 -23.47
CA PRO A 93 1.87 4.10 -22.14
C PRO A 93 3.04 4.92 -21.59
N THR A 94 2.91 5.40 -20.36
CA THR A 94 3.98 6.10 -19.65
C THR A 94 4.73 5.16 -18.76
N ALA A 95 6.03 5.38 -18.61
CA ALA A 95 6.85 4.60 -17.69
C ALA A 95 6.37 4.79 -16.24
N GLU A 96 6.39 3.73 -15.48
CA GLU A 96 6.00 3.69 -14.07
C GLU A 96 7.24 3.67 -13.19
N ALA A 97 7.20 4.41 -12.07
CA ALA A 97 8.29 4.40 -11.10
C ALA A 97 8.29 3.12 -10.27
N SER A 98 9.46 2.56 -10.00
CA SER A 98 9.61 1.44 -9.07
C SER A 98 9.34 1.89 -7.64
N ILE A 99 8.76 0.99 -6.84
CA ILE A 99 8.57 1.19 -5.40
C ILE A 99 9.94 1.08 -4.73
N GLY A 100 10.26 2.06 -3.88
CA GLY A 100 11.51 2.10 -3.14
C GLY A 100 11.68 0.92 -2.16
N VAL A 101 12.92 0.64 -1.81
CA VAL A 101 13.25 -0.44 -0.86
C VAL A 101 12.80 -0.05 0.55
N VAL A 102 12.12 -0.98 1.21
CA VAL A 102 11.77 -0.90 2.62
C VAL A 102 12.75 -1.77 3.40
N ASP A 103 13.59 -1.14 4.23
CA ASP A 103 14.62 -1.82 5.02
C ASP A 103 14.23 -1.87 6.50
N ALA A 104 14.04 -3.10 6.99
CA ALA A 104 13.70 -3.42 8.37
C ALA A 104 14.88 -3.98 9.19
N THR A 105 16.07 -4.06 8.63
CA THR A 105 17.23 -4.73 9.23
C THR A 105 17.50 -4.23 10.65
N LYS A 106 17.45 -2.93 10.88
CA LYS A 106 17.66 -2.35 12.22
C LYS A 106 16.61 -2.82 13.22
N LEU A 107 15.33 -2.82 12.84
CA LEU A 107 14.24 -3.26 13.71
C LEU A 107 14.38 -4.74 14.10
N ILE A 108 14.71 -5.60 13.14
CA ILE A 108 14.95 -7.02 13.39
C ILE A 108 16.18 -7.19 14.31
N THR A 109 17.22 -6.36 14.17
CA THR A 109 18.39 -6.37 15.05
C THR A 109 18.02 -5.99 16.49
N HIS A 110 17.13 -5.03 16.67
CA HIS A 110 16.62 -4.65 17.99
C HIS A 110 15.92 -5.81 18.71
N GLU A 111 15.21 -6.70 17.99
CA GLU A 111 14.52 -7.86 18.59
C GLU A 111 15.47 -8.87 19.24
N THR A 112 16.71 -8.91 18.78
CA THR A 112 17.73 -9.85 19.25
C THR A 112 18.75 -9.21 20.20
N ASN A 113 18.53 -7.95 20.60
CA ASN A 113 19.45 -7.25 21.48
C ASN A 113 19.62 -8.02 22.81
N PRO A 114 20.86 -8.32 23.21
CA PRO A 114 21.13 -9.13 24.41
C PRO A 114 20.61 -8.51 25.70
N ILE A 115 20.46 -7.17 25.77
CA ILE A 115 19.93 -6.48 26.94
C ILE A 115 18.49 -6.91 27.28
N LEU A 116 17.71 -7.38 26.31
CA LEU A 116 16.36 -7.87 26.52
C LEU A 116 16.32 -9.13 27.41
N LYS A 117 17.34 -9.98 27.29
CA LYS A 117 17.46 -11.24 28.06
C LYS A 117 18.20 -11.06 29.35
N LYS A 118 18.91 -9.93 29.53
CA LYS A 118 19.67 -9.65 30.74
C LYS A 118 18.72 -9.25 31.88
N ARG A 119 18.88 -9.90 33.03
CA ARG A 119 18.23 -9.46 34.26
C ARG A 119 19.10 -8.37 34.87
N ILE A 120 18.66 -7.13 34.81
CA ILE A 120 19.37 -5.98 35.33
C ILE A 120 19.01 -5.87 36.80
N ILE A 121 19.91 -6.33 37.65
CA ILE A 121 19.83 -6.30 39.11
C ILE A 121 21.10 -5.66 39.64
N GLY A 122 21.03 -5.14 40.84
CA GLY A 122 22.21 -4.54 41.46
C GLY A 122 23.28 -5.58 41.82
N LYS A 123 24.39 -5.09 42.27
CA LYS A 123 25.58 -5.86 42.65
C LYS A 123 25.28 -6.80 43.83
N GLU A 124 25.66 -8.08 43.71
CA GLU A 124 25.28 -9.10 44.69
C GLU A 124 26.23 -9.16 45.91
N ASP A 125 27.43 -8.62 45.82
CA ASP A 125 28.49 -8.69 46.84
C ASP A 125 28.57 -7.47 47.79
N VAL A 126 27.45 -6.78 47.96
CA VAL A 126 27.30 -5.64 48.87
C VAL A 126 26.36 -5.97 50.04
N ASP A 127 26.53 -5.32 51.17
CA ASP A 127 25.80 -5.64 52.41
C ASP A 127 24.29 -5.63 52.28
N ILE A 128 23.74 -4.69 51.49
CA ILE A 128 22.29 -4.54 51.29
C ILE A 128 21.71 -5.58 50.31
N ALA A 129 22.55 -6.24 49.51
CA ALA A 129 22.12 -7.17 48.44
C ALA A 129 21.30 -8.35 48.99
N ALA A 130 21.72 -8.92 50.15
CA ALA A 130 21.01 -10.04 50.77
C ALA A 130 19.57 -9.66 51.16
N MET A 131 19.37 -8.44 51.66
CA MET A 131 18.03 -7.90 52.00
C MET A 131 17.18 -7.70 50.74
N ILE A 132 17.73 -7.05 49.71
CA ILE A 132 17.01 -6.79 48.46
C ILE A 132 16.63 -8.10 47.76
N LYS A 133 17.54 -9.08 47.77
CA LYS A 133 17.28 -10.42 47.23
C LYS A 133 16.14 -11.14 48.00
N LYS A 134 16.10 -10.98 49.33
CA LYS A 134 15.01 -11.54 50.16
C LYS A 134 13.68 -10.86 49.87
N LEU A 135 13.63 -9.57 49.55
CA LEU A 135 12.43 -8.86 49.13
C LEU A 135 11.98 -9.30 47.73
N GLY A 136 12.87 -9.84 46.92
CA GLY A 136 12.57 -10.32 45.57
C GLY A 136 12.19 -9.20 44.58
N ASN A 137 12.44 -7.94 44.94
CA ASN A 137 12.00 -6.80 44.15
C ASN A 137 13.03 -5.68 44.10
N SER A 138 14.08 -5.89 43.30
CA SER A 138 15.14 -4.91 43.06
C SER A 138 14.59 -3.63 42.35
N ASP A 139 13.61 -3.79 41.49
CA ASP A 139 13.01 -2.66 40.77
C ASP A 139 12.25 -1.71 41.70
N TRP A 140 11.57 -2.25 42.70
CA TRP A 140 10.90 -1.44 43.73
C TRP A 140 11.92 -0.64 44.59
N VAL A 141 13.08 -1.27 44.94
CA VAL A 141 14.14 -0.57 45.69
C VAL A 141 14.72 0.57 44.83
N ARG A 142 14.93 0.33 43.54
CA ARG A 142 15.37 1.37 42.60
C ARG A 142 14.40 2.54 42.53
N GLU A 143 13.10 2.27 42.41
CA GLU A 143 12.08 3.33 42.43
C GLU A 143 12.04 4.07 43.75
N GLY A 144 12.14 3.33 44.87
CA GLY A 144 12.22 3.90 46.23
C GLY A 144 13.45 4.80 46.42
N ARG A 145 14.57 4.45 45.80
CA ARG A 145 15.81 5.27 45.85
C ARG A 145 15.59 6.68 45.28
N ALA A 146 14.83 6.82 44.19
CA ALA A 146 14.56 8.14 43.62
C ALA A 146 13.85 9.07 44.61
N PHE A 147 12.92 8.52 45.41
CA PHE A 147 12.26 9.28 46.48
C PHE A 147 13.17 9.56 47.65
N TYR A 148 14.04 8.60 47.98
CA TYR A 148 15.06 8.72 49.02
C TYR A 148 16.05 9.84 48.72
N ASP A 149 16.55 9.92 47.48
CA ASP A 149 17.55 10.92 47.05
C ASP A 149 16.94 12.36 47.05
N ILE A 150 15.65 12.52 46.79
CA ILE A 150 14.96 13.80 46.83
C ILE A 150 14.67 14.25 48.29
N ASN A 151 14.53 13.31 49.20
CA ASN A 151 14.13 13.54 50.61
C ASN A 151 15.31 13.65 51.57
N ASP A 152 16.39 14.29 51.16
CA ASP A 152 17.62 14.50 51.96
C ASP A 152 18.12 13.24 52.71
N SER A 153 18.04 12.11 52.04
CA SER A 153 18.41 10.81 52.62
C SER A 153 17.57 10.39 53.84
N ALA A 154 16.38 10.94 54.03
CA ALA A 154 15.40 10.41 54.98
C ALA A 154 14.56 9.29 54.33
N CYS A 155 14.26 8.27 55.14
CA CYS A 155 13.43 7.16 54.67
C CYS A 155 12.04 7.69 54.24
N PRO A 156 11.60 7.45 52.99
CA PRO A 156 10.29 7.95 52.51
C PRO A 156 9.09 7.31 53.23
N PHE A 157 9.28 6.18 53.92
CA PHE A 157 8.23 5.47 54.64
C PHE A 157 8.10 5.91 56.10
N CYS A 158 9.23 5.94 56.84
CA CYS A 158 9.18 6.30 58.25
C CYS A 158 9.70 7.69 58.58
N GLN A 159 10.16 8.45 57.57
CA GLN A 159 10.66 9.82 57.66
C GLN A 159 11.84 10.03 58.63
N GLN A 160 12.51 8.94 59.00
CA GLN A 160 13.72 9.00 59.84
C GLN A 160 14.96 9.15 58.93
N GLY A 161 15.94 9.90 59.42
CA GLY A 161 17.25 9.99 58.79
C GLY A 161 17.94 8.63 58.79
N THR A 162 18.55 8.29 57.65
CA THR A 162 19.31 7.06 57.50
C THR A 162 20.82 7.31 57.73
N THR A 163 21.58 6.26 57.92
CA THR A 163 23.02 6.39 58.09
C THR A 163 23.72 6.56 56.74
N LYS A 164 24.89 7.21 56.74
CA LYS A 164 25.73 7.31 55.56
C LYS A 164 26.09 5.92 54.99
N ALA A 165 26.36 4.93 55.86
CA ALA A 165 26.62 3.55 55.43
C ALA A 165 25.48 2.94 54.62
N PHE A 166 24.22 3.24 54.94
CA PHE A 166 23.08 2.79 54.16
C PHE A 166 23.03 3.45 52.76
N ALA A 167 23.27 4.77 52.70
CA ALA A 167 23.34 5.50 51.44
C ALA A 167 24.49 4.96 50.56
N ASP A 168 25.67 4.74 51.15
CA ASP A 168 26.83 4.19 50.44
C ASP A 168 26.52 2.77 49.89
N SER A 169 25.87 1.90 50.68
CA SER A 169 25.46 0.55 50.24
C SER A 169 24.42 0.58 49.10
N LEU A 170 23.49 1.53 49.12
CA LEU A 170 22.56 1.71 47.98
C LEU A 170 23.28 2.15 46.69
N ASN A 171 24.24 3.05 46.82
CA ASN A 171 25.06 3.52 45.71
C ASN A 171 25.94 2.40 45.15
N GLU A 172 26.50 1.58 46.02
CA GLU A 172 27.32 0.44 45.61
C GLU A 172 26.47 -0.67 44.98
N TYR A 173 25.25 -0.89 45.45
CA TYR A 173 24.33 -1.85 44.87
C TYR A 173 23.88 -1.47 43.45
N PHE A 174 23.50 -0.20 43.24
CA PHE A 174 23.18 0.33 41.94
C PHE A 174 24.39 1.01 41.30
N ASP A 175 25.39 0.21 41.01
CA ASP A 175 26.70 0.65 40.52
C ASP A 175 26.66 1.15 39.06
N GLU A 176 27.82 1.52 38.53
CA GLU A 176 27.99 2.00 37.16
C GLU A 176 27.50 1.00 36.11
N THR A 177 27.65 -0.32 36.37
CA THR A 177 27.17 -1.37 35.45
C THR A 177 25.66 -1.38 35.40
N PHE A 178 25.00 -1.26 36.55
CA PHE A 178 23.54 -1.15 36.60
C PHE A 178 23.03 0.08 35.84
N VAL A 179 23.71 1.22 36.02
CA VAL A 179 23.34 2.48 35.30
C VAL A 179 23.59 2.34 33.80
N ALA A 180 24.69 1.73 33.39
CA ALA A 180 24.98 1.50 31.97
C ALA A 180 23.96 0.58 31.32
N ASP A 181 23.62 -0.53 31.97
CA ASP A 181 22.58 -1.45 31.48
C ASP A 181 21.20 -0.76 31.37
N GLY A 182 20.86 0.08 32.34
CA GLY A 182 19.62 0.88 32.30
C GLY A 182 19.59 1.83 31.09
N LYS A 183 20.74 2.49 30.85
CA LYS A 183 20.90 3.35 29.67
C LYS A 183 20.79 2.56 28.37
N ASP A 184 21.32 1.35 28.27
CA ASP A 184 21.20 0.50 27.08
C ASP A 184 19.73 0.15 26.80
N VAL A 185 18.90 -0.08 27.84
CA VAL A 185 17.44 -0.28 27.69
C VAL A 185 16.76 1.00 27.17
N ASP A 186 17.15 2.16 27.69
CA ASP A 186 16.61 3.44 27.26
C ASP A 186 16.95 3.75 25.80
N ASP A 187 18.21 3.55 25.43
CA ASP A 187 18.70 3.73 24.07
C ASP A 187 18.01 2.78 23.11
N LEU A 188 17.87 1.49 23.46
CA LEU A 188 17.14 0.51 22.67
C LEU A 188 15.67 0.91 22.47
N THR A 189 15.00 1.34 23.55
CA THR A 189 13.59 1.75 23.48
C THR A 189 13.40 2.94 22.55
N THR A 190 14.27 3.95 22.66
CA THR A 190 14.24 5.16 21.83
C THR A 190 14.54 4.84 20.37
N ASN A 191 15.55 4.03 20.10
CA ASN A 191 15.96 3.65 18.76
C ASN A 191 14.89 2.79 18.08
N TYR A 192 14.30 1.84 18.80
CA TYR A 192 13.20 1.01 18.30
C TYR A 192 12.01 1.87 17.89
N ALA A 193 11.58 2.79 18.75
CA ALA A 193 10.45 3.69 18.46
C ALA A 193 10.73 4.58 17.22
N THR A 194 11.94 5.12 17.12
CA THR A 194 12.38 5.96 16.00
C THR A 194 12.38 5.18 14.69
N ASP A 195 12.96 3.97 14.68
CA ASP A 195 13.02 3.14 13.49
C ASP A 195 11.62 2.63 13.07
N ALA A 196 10.74 2.33 14.05
CA ALA A 196 9.36 1.94 13.80
C ALA A 196 8.57 3.07 13.13
N VAL A 197 8.64 4.31 13.65
CA VAL A 197 7.97 5.48 13.07
C VAL A 197 8.47 5.73 11.64
N ARG A 198 9.78 5.66 11.41
CA ARG A 198 10.35 5.83 10.07
C ARG A 198 9.76 4.82 9.08
N LEU A 199 9.68 3.57 9.47
CA LEU A 199 9.14 2.51 8.63
C LEU A 199 7.65 2.66 8.37
N GLN A 200 6.87 3.01 9.40
CA GLN A 200 5.44 3.31 9.25
C GLN A 200 5.20 4.42 8.24
N GLN A 201 6.01 5.49 8.28
CA GLN A 201 5.95 6.59 7.32
C GLN A 201 6.28 6.14 5.88
N GLN A 202 7.30 5.29 5.69
CA GLN A 202 7.63 4.73 4.38
C GLN A 202 6.48 3.91 3.80
N LEU A 203 5.90 3.00 4.60
CA LEU A 203 4.76 2.19 4.16
C LEU A 203 3.51 3.04 3.89
N ALA A 204 3.25 4.05 4.73
CA ALA A 204 2.15 4.98 4.51
C ALA A 204 2.32 5.76 3.20
N ALA A 205 3.53 6.20 2.85
CA ALA A 205 3.81 6.87 1.58
C ALA A 205 3.55 5.95 0.38
N ILE A 206 3.96 4.68 0.45
CA ILE A 206 3.70 3.67 -0.59
C ILE A 206 2.19 3.43 -0.77
N ILE A 207 1.42 3.38 0.33
CA ILE A 207 -0.03 3.17 0.29
C ILE A 207 -0.77 4.42 -0.21
N THR A 208 -0.27 5.62 0.07
CA THR A 208 -0.91 6.89 -0.32
C THR A 208 -0.73 7.17 -1.82
N ALA A 209 0.41 6.80 -2.39
CA ALA A 209 0.71 6.94 -3.81
C ALA A 209 1.15 5.59 -4.39
N PRO A 210 0.23 4.63 -4.49
CA PRO A 210 0.59 3.27 -4.86
C PRO A 210 0.89 3.17 -6.35
N SER A 211 1.85 2.31 -6.71
CA SER A 211 1.96 1.81 -8.07
C SER A 211 0.68 1.06 -8.46
N LYS A 212 0.25 1.18 -9.71
CA LYS A 212 -0.91 0.44 -10.26
C LYS A 212 -0.75 -1.09 -10.22
N PHE A 213 0.46 -1.57 -9.99
CA PHE A 213 0.79 -3.00 -9.88
C PHE A 213 0.87 -3.49 -8.44
N LEU A 214 0.74 -2.62 -7.44
CA LEU A 214 0.75 -2.99 -6.04
C LEU A 214 -0.62 -3.48 -5.58
N ASP A 215 -0.67 -4.62 -4.89
CA ASP A 215 -1.85 -5.06 -4.14
C ASP A 215 -1.97 -4.22 -2.86
N VAL A 216 -2.68 -3.10 -2.98
CA VAL A 216 -2.80 -2.10 -1.92
C VAL A 216 -3.53 -2.64 -0.70
N GLU A 217 -4.54 -3.50 -0.90
CA GLU A 217 -5.32 -4.05 0.22
C GLU A 217 -4.47 -5.03 1.04
N LYS A 218 -3.69 -5.89 0.39
CA LYS A 218 -2.74 -6.74 1.12
C LYS A 218 -1.67 -5.91 1.83
N MET A 219 -1.13 -4.89 1.18
CA MET A 219 -0.14 -3.99 1.79
C MET A 219 -0.70 -3.28 3.04
N LYS A 220 -1.95 -2.84 3.03
CA LYS A 220 -2.62 -2.26 4.20
C LYS A 220 -2.75 -3.28 5.34
N ASN A 221 -3.15 -4.51 5.04
CA ASN A 221 -3.30 -5.57 6.04
C ASN A 221 -1.95 -5.89 6.71
N GLU A 222 -0.88 -6.03 5.91
CA GLU A 222 0.46 -6.25 6.45
C GLU A 222 0.95 -5.06 7.30
N LYS A 223 0.67 -3.83 6.87
CA LYS A 223 0.97 -2.63 7.66
C LYS A 223 0.23 -2.61 8.99
N GLU A 224 -1.06 -2.96 9.02
CA GLU A 224 -1.86 -3.00 10.25
C GLU A 224 -1.34 -4.06 11.23
N LEU A 225 -0.96 -5.25 10.72
CA LEU A 225 -0.32 -6.28 11.52
C LEU A 225 1.01 -5.81 12.09
N LEU A 226 1.81 -5.11 11.27
CA LEU A 226 3.08 -4.52 11.69
C LEU A 226 2.88 -3.47 12.79
N ASP A 227 1.92 -2.56 12.61
CA ASP A 227 1.59 -1.51 13.61
C ASP A 227 1.17 -2.12 14.95
N THR A 228 0.40 -3.20 14.92
CA THR A 228 0.01 -3.96 16.11
C THR A 228 1.22 -4.54 16.84
N LYS A 229 2.15 -5.15 16.08
CA LYS A 229 3.40 -5.70 16.65
C LYS A 229 4.31 -4.60 17.19
N PHE A 230 4.40 -3.44 16.52
CA PHE A 230 5.15 -2.29 17.03
C PHE A 230 4.60 -1.79 18.36
N ALA A 231 3.28 -1.66 18.47
CA ALA A 231 2.65 -1.23 19.72
C ALA A 231 2.94 -2.21 20.85
N LEU A 232 2.83 -3.52 20.61
CA LEU A 232 3.12 -4.56 21.60
C LEU A 232 4.60 -4.55 22.01
N ASN A 233 5.52 -4.47 21.06
CA ASN A 233 6.95 -4.43 21.32
C ASN A 233 7.35 -3.17 22.09
N ASN A 234 6.79 -2.03 21.73
CA ASN A 234 7.01 -0.78 22.48
C ASN A 234 6.50 -0.89 23.93
N GLN A 235 5.33 -1.50 24.13
CA GLN A 235 4.82 -1.76 25.49
C GLN A 235 5.77 -2.67 26.29
N ARG A 236 6.31 -3.72 25.67
CA ARG A 236 7.29 -4.63 26.30
C ARG A 236 8.60 -3.91 26.65
N LEU A 237 9.09 -3.04 25.77
CA LEU A 237 10.30 -2.24 26.02
C LEU A 237 10.10 -1.25 27.17
N VAL A 238 8.95 -0.55 27.18
CA VAL A 238 8.58 0.32 28.30
C VAL A 238 8.44 -0.47 29.61
N GLY A 239 7.87 -1.69 29.53
CA GLY A 239 7.83 -2.62 30.68
C GLY A 239 9.23 -2.98 31.19
N LYS A 240 10.15 -3.32 30.27
CA LYS A 240 11.56 -3.61 30.60
C LYS A 240 12.26 -2.43 31.28
N LYS A 241 11.97 -1.18 30.85
CA LYS A 241 12.49 0.02 31.51
C LYS A 241 11.98 0.16 32.95
N LYS A 242 10.72 -0.17 33.20
CA LYS A 242 10.13 -0.12 34.54
C LYS A 242 10.59 -1.28 35.42
N GLU A 243 10.64 -2.46 34.87
CA GLU A 243 11.02 -3.69 35.57
C GLU A 243 12.28 -4.29 34.92
N ALA A 244 13.41 -3.62 35.14
CA ALA A 244 14.70 -3.96 34.54
C ALA A 244 15.18 -5.37 34.88
N SER A 245 14.73 -5.91 36.00
CA SER A 245 15.04 -7.28 36.43
C SER A 245 14.34 -8.37 35.60
N GLN A 246 13.31 -8.03 34.83
CA GLN A 246 12.56 -8.98 34.00
C GLN A 246 13.28 -9.26 32.67
N VAL A 247 13.14 -10.50 32.19
CA VAL A 247 13.52 -10.88 30.83
C VAL A 247 12.36 -10.57 29.89
N VAL A 248 12.65 -9.95 28.76
CA VAL A 248 11.65 -9.57 27.76
C VAL A 248 11.97 -10.22 26.44
N VAL A 249 10.94 -10.67 25.72
CA VAL A 249 11.04 -11.16 24.35
C VAL A 249 10.09 -10.32 23.48
N LEU A 250 10.61 -9.76 22.41
CA LEU A 250 9.81 -8.99 21.45
C LEU A 250 9.13 -9.93 20.46
N GLU A 251 7.98 -9.48 19.93
CA GLU A 251 7.33 -10.16 18.81
C GLU A 251 8.17 -10.02 17.55
N SER A 252 8.39 -11.12 16.87
CA SER A 252 9.17 -11.08 15.63
C SER A 252 8.40 -10.40 14.51
N LEU A 253 9.10 -9.51 13.80
CA LEU A 253 8.62 -8.78 12.64
C LEU A 253 9.00 -9.47 11.32
N SER A 254 9.88 -10.48 11.37
CA SER A 254 10.51 -11.08 10.18
C SER A 254 9.52 -11.59 9.15
N ASN A 255 8.44 -12.27 9.56
CA ASN A 255 7.45 -12.80 8.63
C ASN A 255 6.69 -11.68 7.91
N VAL A 256 6.22 -10.68 8.66
CA VAL A 256 5.49 -9.54 8.07
C VAL A 256 6.37 -8.79 7.08
N PHE A 257 7.66 -8.62 7.39
CA PHE A 257 8.60 -8.01 6.45
C PHE A 257 8.85 -8.86 5.21
N THR A 258 8.89 -10.17 5.35
CA THR A 258 9.00 -11.08 4.20
C THR A 258 7.81 -10.90 3.27
N ASP A 259 6.60 -10.81 3.82
CA ASP A 259 5.38 -10.64 3.05
C ASP A 259 5.31 -9.26 2.40
N ILE A 260 5.63 -8.18 3.12
CA ILE A 260 5.75 -6.81 2.57
C ILE A 260 6.77 -6.78 1.42
N LYS A 261 7.95 -7.37 1.63
CA LYS A 261 8.99 -7.41 0.61
C LYS A 261 8.51 -8.16 -0.63
N ALA A 262 7.84 -9.29 -0.47
CA ALA A 262 7.30 -10.07 -1.59
C ALA A 262 6.26 -9.27 -2.40
N LEU A 263 5.40 -8.48 -1.74
CA LEU A 263 4.45 -7.60 -2.41
C LEU A 263 5.16 -6.52 -3.24
N ILE A 264 6.19 -5.88 -2.68
CA ILE A 264 6.98 -4.86 -3.37
C ILE A 264 7.76 -5.46 -4.55
N ASP A 265 8.42 -6.59 -4.35
CA ASP A 265 9.21 -7.27 -5.40
C ASP A 265 8.31 -7.73 -6.56
N SER A 266 7.11 -8.24 -6.25
CA SER A 266 6.11 -8.61 -7.26
C SER A 266 5.64 -7.41 -8.07
N ALA A 267 5.33 -6.29 -7.40
CA ALA A 267 4.93 -5.06 -8.06
C ALA A 267 6.07 -4.50 -8.94
N ASN A 268 7.30 -4.46 -8.44
CA ASN A 268 8.46 -3.98 -9.18
C ASN A 268 8.80 -4.85 -10.40
N THR A 269 8.58 -6.15 -10.33
CA THR A 269 8.71 -7.05 -11.48
C THR A 269 7.72 -6.68 -12.58
N GLN A 270 6.47 -6.37 -12.23
CA GLN A 270 5.45 -5.93 -13.18
C GLN A 270 5.73 -4.52 -13.73
N VAL A 271 6.24 -3.59 -12.88
CA VAL A 271 6.73 -2.28 -13.33
C VAL A 271 7.82 -2.43 -14.37
N ALA A 272 8.83 -3.29 -14.13
CA ALA A 272 9.91 -3.52 -15.07
C ALA A 272 9.41 -4.08 -16.41
N ALA A 273 8.51 -5.07 -16.38
CA ALA A 273 7.90 -5.64 -17.57
C ALA A 273 7.09 -4.59 -18.35
N HIS A 274 6.30 -3.76 -17.66
CA HIS A 274 5.55 -2.66 -18.24
C HIS A 274 6.49 -1.64 -18.92
N ASN A 275 7.54 -1.23 -18.24
CA ASN A 275 8.47 -0.23 -18.76
C ASN A 275 9.26 -0.74 -19.98
N MET A 276 9.52 -2.05 -20.08
CA MET A 276 10.10 -2.64 -21.29
C MET A 276 9.17 -2.50 -22.51
N VAL A 277 7.85 -2.65 -22.29
CA VAL A 277 6.85 -2.46 -23.36
C VAL A 277 6.72 -0.99 -23.76
N VAL A 278 6.87 -0.08 -22.80
CA VAL A 278 6.81 1.37 -23.06
C VAL A 278 8.03 1.88 -23.83
N ALA A 279 9.20 1.24 -23.63
CA ALA A 279 10.47 1.63 -24.25
C ALA A 279 10.64 1.13 -25.71
N ASN A 280 9.81 0.17 -26.16
CA ASN A 280 9.83 -0.39 -27.52
C ASN A 280 8.71 0.21 -28.39
#